data_043949c1237e1dbf607dab34f163190e
#
_entry.id   043949c1237e1dbf607dab34f163190e
#
_cell.length_a   1.000
_cell.length_b   1.000
_cell.length_c   1.000
_cell.angle_alpha   90.00
_cell.angle_beta   90.00
_cell.angle_gamma   90.00
#
_symmetry.space_group_name_H-M   'P 1'
#
loop_
_entity.id
_entity.type
_entity.pdbx_description
1 polymer ?
#
loop_
_entity_poly.entity_id
_entity_poly.type
_entity_poly.pdbx_seq_one_letter_code
_entity_poly.pdbx_strand_id
1 'polypeptide(L)'
;MFFSEYGEPDGGNHKYLEIYNGTGGVVSLDDVVILGNYNGNPWSEAFTFQSGASIAVGDVYIVANSEADDAILALADETHAFGDPWYITSFNGDDVRALAEINGTDTTIIDIIGTLEGGDPGSGWEVAGVENATQNHVLVRKSSVTAGNAGNWANSSGTTADNSEWHVLEHNNWSYLGSHPHEMSAADPSIVISSPEDGSTLLSGDVNVEFLVTDFIVGTGEGTDGHIHYVLDGGDPVMHYSTDPISLTGLAEGDHTFAIRLVDNNHVDL
;
A
#
# COMPACT_ATOMS: atom_id res chain seq x y z
N MET A 1 0.38 19.56 6.27
CA MET A 1 -0.62 18.59 6.75
C MET A 1 -1.18 17.85 5.53
N PHE A 2 -1.40 16.52 5.62
CA PHE A 2 -1.89 15.67 4.54
C PHE A 2 -2.30 14.30 5.08
N PHE A 3 -3.02 13.50 4.27
CA PHE A 3 -3.30 12.11 4.61
C PHE A 3 -2.03 11.28 4.56
N SER A 4 -1.63 10.70 5.69
CA SER A 4 -0.46 9.83 5.82
C SER A 4 -0.80 8.35 5.65
N GLU A 5 -2.01 7.94 6.02
CA GLU A 5 -2.47 6.57 5.81
C GLU A 5 -3.97 6.54 5.50
N TYR A 6 -4.37 5.58 4.66
CA TYR A 6 -5.74 5.29 4.27
C TYR A 6 -5.95 3.79 4.32
N GLY A 7 -6.94 3.33 5.06
CA GLY A 7 -7.28 1.92 5.17
C GLY A 7 -8.67 1.62 4.64
N GLU A 8 -8.75 0.73 3.64
CA GLU A 8 -9.98 0.15 3.13
C GLU A 8 -9.83 -1.38 3.12
N PRO A 9 -10.56 -2.11 3.99
CA PRO A 9 -10.37 -3.55 4.22
C PRO A 9 -11.04 -4.42 3.16
N ASP A 10 -10.65 -5.66 3.09
CA ASP A 10 -11.40 -6.71 2.40
C ASP A 10 -12.62 -7.14 3.24
N GLY A 11 -13.68 -6.37 3.12
CA GLY A 11 -14.90 -6.53 3.90
C GLY A 11 -14.84 -5.96 5.32
N GLY A 12 -15.99 -5.74 5.93
CA GLY A 12 -16.08 -5.14 7.25
C GLY A 12 -15.88 -3.62 7.28
N ASN A 13 -15.67 -3.09 8.47
CA ASN A 13 -15.57 -1.66 8.74
C ASN A 13 -14.23 -1.26 9.36
N HIS A 14 -13.11 -1.94 9.02
CA HIS A 14 -11.78 -1.57 9.48
C HIS A 14 -11.22 -0.35 8.73
N LYS A 15 -12.08 0.67 8.53
CA LYS A 15 -11.81 1.85 7.71
C LYS A 15 -11.31 3.01 8.56
N TYR A 16 -10.27 3.68 8.07
CA TYR A 16 -9.68 4.82 8.75
C TYR A 16 -8.98 5.77 7.79
N LEU A 17 -8.77 6.98 8.28
CA LEU A 17 -7.96 8.02 7.65
C LEU A 17 -6.99 8.55 8.71
N GLU A 18 -5.71 8.56 8.41
CA GLU A 18 -4.68 9.20 9.23
C GLU A 18 -4.23 10.49 8.58
N ILE A 19 -4.12 11.55 9.37
CA ILE A 19 -3.69 12.88 8.95
C ILE A 19 -2.41 13.23 9.70
N TYR A 20 -1.34 13.53 8.97
CA TYR A 20 -0.06 13.92 9.54
C TYR A 20 0.16 15.43 9.50
N ASN A 21 0.71 15.97 10.59
CA ASN A 21 1.17 17.35 10.66
C ASN A 21 2.68 17.47 10.43
N GLY A 22 3.09 17.57 9.17
CA GLY A 22 4.47 17.87 8.77
C GLY A 22 4.79 19.37 8.73
N THR A 23 3.97 20.24 9.32
CA THR A 23 4.23 21.70 9.37
C THR A 23 5.20 22.06 10.51
N GLY A 24 5.64 23.31 10.54
CA GLY A 24 6.53 23.80 11.60
C GLY A 24 5.83 24.22 12.90
N GLY A 25 4.52 24.01 13.04
CA GLY A 25 3.72 24.42 14.19
C GLY A 25 2.57 23.47 14.49
N VAL A 26 1.95 23.62 15.67
CA VAL A 26 0.69 22.92 15.98
C VAL A 26 -0.38 23.39 15.01
N VAL A 27 -1.17 22.47 14.44
CA VAL A 27 -2.30 22.77 13.56
C VAL A 27 -3.59 22.55 14.31
N SER A 28 -4.45 23.61 14.40
CA SER A 28 -5.84 23.47 14.85
C SER A 28 -6.68 22.84 13.75
N LEU A 29 -7.61 21.96 14.13
CA LEU A 29 -8.55 21.34 13.21
C LEU A 29 -9.93 22.02 13.21
N ASP A 30 -10.12 23.13 13.96
CA ASP A 30 -11.41 23.84 14.06
C ASP A 30 -11.90 24.38 12.70
N ASP A 31 -10.98 24.76 11.79
CA ASP A 31 -11.27 25.25 10.44
C ASP A 31 -10.92 24.20 9.35
N VAL A 32 -10.67 22.96 9.73
CA VAL A 32 -10.34 21.84 8.84
C VAL A 32 -11.53 20.91 8.74
N VAL A 33 -11.77 20.36 7.56
CA VAL A 33 -12.83 19.39 7.29
C VAL A 33 -12.30 18.24 6.45
N ILE A 34 -12.93 17.07 6.56
CA ILE A 34 -12.79 16.01 5.57
C ILE A 34 -14.05 16.04 4.72
N LEU A 35 -13.89 16.32 3.42
CA LEU A 35 -14.97 16.24 2.44
C LEU A 35 -15.06 14.82 1.91
N GLY A 36 -16.28 14.37 1.66
CA GLY A 36 -16.57 13.06 1.08
C GLY A 36 -17.64 13.12 0.02
N ASN A 37 -17.60 12.16 -0.89
CA ASN A 37 -18.67 11.87 -1.83
C ASN A 37 -18.92 10.37 -1.89
N TYR A 38 -19.94 9.97 -2.64
CA TYR A 38 -20.23 8.58 -2.95
C TYR A 38 -20.41 8.41 -4.45
N ASN A 39 -19.80 7.35 -5.00
CA ASN A 39 -20.03 6.87 -6.36
C ASN A 39 -20.00 8.01 -7.40
N GLY A 40 -18.96 8.80 -7.43
CA GLY A 40 -18.73 9.86 -8.43
C GLY A 40 -19.67 11.07 -8.35
N ASN A 41 -20.48 11.18 -7.29
CA ASN A 41 -21.35 12.36 -7.09
C ASN A 41 -20.53 13.59 -6.62
N PRO A 42 -21.10 14.80 -6.65
CA PRO A 42 -20.52 15.97 -5.99
C PRO A 42 -20.33 15.73 -4.49
N TRP A 43 -19.57 16.62 -3.82
CA TRP A 43 -19.42 16.59 -2.38
C TRP A 43 -20.77 16.50 -1.66
N SER A 44 -20.97 15.47 -0.88
CA SER A 44 -22.20 15.20 -0.12
C SER A 44 -21.97 15.25 1.37
N GLU A 45 -20.72 15.25 1.81
CA GLU A 45 -20.31 15.22 3.20
C GLU A 45 -19.22 16.24 3.50
N ALA A 46 -19.27 16.81 4.70
CA ALA A 46 -18.24 17.66 5.26
C ALA A 46 -18.10 17.34 6.75
N PHE A 47 -17.21 16.40 7.06
CA PHE A 47 -16.90 16.01 8.42
C PHE A 47 -16.11 17.11 9.11
N THR A 48 -16.55 17.51 10.30
CA THR A 48 -15.86 18.46 11.17
C THR A 48 -15.33 17.74 12.40
N PHE A 49 -14.08 18.00 12.74
CA PHE A 49 -13.45 17.43 13.94
C PHE A 49 -14.08 17.93 15.22
N GLN A 50 -13.87 17.21 16.33
CA GLN A 50 -14.32 17.70 17.64
C GLN A 50 -13.69 19.06 17.96
N SER A 51 -14.46 19.93 18.60
CA SER A 51 -14.04 21.30 18.91
C SER A 51 -12.75 21.34 19.73
N GLY A 52 -11.78 22.11 19.27
CA GLY A 52 -10.47 22.26 19.88
C GLY A 52 -9.48 21.13 19.55
N ALA A 53 -9.85 20.22 18.66
CA ALA A 53 -8.92 19.23 18.13
C ALA A 53 -7.72 19.90 17.45
N SER A 54 -6.55 19.32 17.61
CA SER A 54 -5.31 19.84 17.02
C SER A 54 -4.29 18.72 16.87
N ILE A 55 -3.35 18.90 15.93
CA ILE A 55 -2.27 17.96 15.71
C ILE A 55 -0.94 18.64 16.07
N ALA A 56 -0.16 18.04 16.96
CA ALA A 56 1.17 18.54 17.29
C ALA A 56 2.13 18.41 16.10
N VAL A 57 3.26 19.10 16.15
CA VAL A 57 4.29 19.01 15.11
C VAL A 57 4.85 17.58 15.03
N GLY A 58 4.80 16.98 13.85
CA GLY A 58 5.31 15.63 13.63
C GLY A 58 4.41 14.51 14.17
N ASP A 59 3.17 14.84 14.54
CA ASP A 59 2.17 13.91 15.06
C ASP A 59 1.06 13.64 14.05
N VAL A 60 0.22 12.67 14.33
CA VAL A 60 -0.91 12.26 13.49
C VAL A 60 -2.25 12.43 14.20
N TYR A 61 -3.34 12.42 13.44
CA TYR A 61 -4.72 12.39 13.92
C TYR A 61 -5.50 11.34 13.12
N ILE A 62 -6.11 10.40 13.83
CA ILE A 62 -6.75 9.23 13.22
C ILE A 62 -8.26 9.30 13.42
N VAL A 63 -8.99 9.28 12.31
CA VAL A 63 -10.45 9.13 12.27
C VAL A 63 -10.78 7.72 11.78
N ALA A 64 -11.42 6.91 12.60
CA ALA A 64 -11.72 5.52 12.28
C ALA A 64 -13.22 5.20 12.35
N ASN A 65 -13.63 4.13 11.68
CA ASN A 65 -14.94 3.56 11.86
C ASN A 65 -15.04 2.91 13.26
N SER A 66 -16.14 3.13 13.95
CA SER A 66 -16.33 2.62 15.34
C SER A 66 -16.47 1.08 15.42
N GLU A 67 -16.62 0.41 14.29
CA GLU A 67 -16.63 -1.05 14.18
C GLU A 67 -15.29 -1.59 13.66
N ALA A 68 -14.24 -0.76 13.66
CA ALA A 68 -12.91 -1.17 13.24
C ALA A 68 -12.27 -2.18 14.21
N ASP A 69 -11.16 -2.80 13.79
CA ASP A 69 -10.37 -3.68 14.64
C ASP A 69 -9.90 -2.96 15.92
N ASP A 70 -9.81 -3.69 17.03
CA ASP A 70 -9.37 -3.14 18.33
C ASP A 70 -7.99 -2.45 18.23
N ALA A 71 -7.10 -2.92 17.35
CA ALA A 71 -5.80 -2.29 17.15
C ALA A 71 -5.91 -0.90 16.49
N ILE A 72 -6.84 -0.71 15.55
CA ILE A 72 -7.15 0.59 14.96
C ILE A 72 -7.82 1.50 16.00
N LEU A 73 -8.84 0.98 16.71
CA LEU A 73 -9.58 1.73 17.71
C LEU A 73 -8.70 2.20 18.87
N ALA A 74 -7.65 1.45 19.21
CA ALA A 74 -6.71 1.83 20.25
C ALA A 74 -5.85 3.06 19.90
N LEU A 75 -5.73 3.38 18.60
CA LEU A 75 -4.96 4.52 18.08
C LEU A 75 -5.84 5.68 17.61
N ALA A 76 -7.14 5.44 17.42
CA ALA A 76 -8.07 6.44 16.89
C ALA A 76 -8.32 7.60 17.87
N ASP A 77 -8.20 8.83 17.36
CA ASP A 77 -8.57 10.06 18.08
C ASP A 77 -10.07 10.32 18.05
N GLU A 78 -10.71 9.97 16.91
CA GLU A 78 -12.17 10.02 16.75
C GLU A 78 -12.69 8.76 16.06
N THR A 79 -13.88 8.31 16.46
CA THR A 79 -14.55 7.17 15.87
C THR A 79 -15.99 7.50 15.48
N HIS A 80 -16.43 6.98 14.31
CA HIS A 80 -17.76 7.22 13.76
C HIS A 80 -18.39 5.93 13.28
N ALA A 81 -19.68 5.73 13.61
CA ALA A 81 -20.45 4.58 13.17
C ALA A 81 -21.03 4.79 11.76
N PHE A 82 -21.37 3.70 11.10
CA PHE A 82 -22.25 3.75 9.93
C PHE A 82 -23.60 4.36 10.32
N GLY A 83 -24.02 5.40 9.62
CA GLY A 83 -25.25 6.12 9.90
C GLY A 83 -25.09 7.36 10.77
N ASP A 84 -23.90 7.66 11.27
CA ASP A 84 -23.56 8.95 11.85
C ASP A 84 -23.64 10.05 10.77
N PRO A 85 -23.83 11.33 11.14
CA PRO A 85 -24.20 12.38 10.18
C PRO A 85 -23.26 12.53 8.99
N TRP A 86 -22.03 12.01 9.05
CA TRP A 86 -21.01 12.32 8.09
C TRP A 86 -20.48 11.12 7.28
N TYR A 87 -20.80 9.89 7.64
CA TYR A 87 -20.38 8.64 6.97
C TYR A 87 -18.91 8.60 6.52
N ILE A 88 -18.06 9.49 7.06
CA ILE A 88 -16.74 9.77 6.51
C ILE A 88 -15.81 8.55 6.51
N THR A 89 -16.05 7.62 7.42
CA THR A 89 -15.35 6.33 7.52
C THR A 89 -16.17 5.14 7.00
N SER A 90 -17.13 5.41 6.09
CA SER A 90 -17.98 4.38 5.49
C SER A 90 -17.80 4.29 3.96
N PHE A 91 -16.60 4.58 3.48
CA PHE A 91 -16.21 4.54 2.06
C PHE A 91 -15.90 3.10 1.59
N ASN A 92 -15.81 2.89 0.28
CA ASN A 92 -15.58 1.59 -0.34
C ASN A 92 -14.62 1.63 -1.55
N GLY A 93 -13.57 2.46 -1.48
CA GLY A 93 -12.52 2.49 -2.47
C GLY A 93 -12.78 3.38 -3.69
N ASP A 94 -14.01 3.57 -4.13
CA ASP A 94 -14.43 4.46 -5.21
C ASP A 94 -15.00 5.81 -4.72
N ASP A 95 -14.94 6.04 -3.41
CA ASP A 95 -15.43 7.24 -2.74
C ASP A 95 -14.29 8.20 -2.43
N VAL A 96 -14.33 9.41 -2.98
CA VAL A 96 -13.30 10.43 -2.76
C VAL A 96 -13.30 10.92 -1.32
N ARG A 97 -12.12 11.09 -0.75
CA ARG A 97 -11.89 11.77 0.53
C ARG A 97 -10.90 12.91 0.34
N ALA A 98 -11.27 14.12 0.76
CA ALA A 98 -10.40 15.28 0.66
C ALA A 98 -10.27 15.98 2.01
N LEU A 99 -9.05 16.30 2.38
CA LEU A 99 -8.73 17.19 3.49
C LEU A 99 -8.77 18.62 2.98
N ALA A 100 -9.55 19.49 3.64
CA ALA A 100 -9.75 20.86 3.19
C ALA A 100 -9.74 21.84 4.36
N GLU A 101 -9.33 23.08 4.09
CA GLU A 101 -9.45 24.20 5.01
C GLU A 101 -10.63 25.08 4.60
N ILE A 102 -11.42 25.50 5.57
CA ILE A 102 -12.55 26.40 5.42
C ILE A 102 -12.15 27.78 5.90
N ASN A 103 -12.18 28.78 5.01
CA ASN A 103 -11.90 30.16 5.34
C ASN A 103 -13.09 31.04 4.94
N GLY A 104 -14.03 31.22 5.85
CA GLY A 104 -15.30 31.87 5.61
C GLY A 104 -16.18 31.08 4.65
N THR A 105 -16.32 31.56 3.40
CA THR A 105 -17.06 30.87 2.33
C THR A 105 -16.15 30.07 1.40
N ASP A 106 -14.85 30.22 1.53
CA ASP A 106 -13.87 29.62 0.64
C ASP A 106 -13.42 28.26 1.21
N THR A 107 -13.31 27.27 0.34
CA THR A 107 -12.82 25.94 0.66
C THR A 107 -11.57 25.67 -0.15
N THR A 108 -10.47 25.36 0.51
CA THR A 108 -9.20 25.06 -0.12
C THR A 108 -8.83 23.59 0.14
N ILE A 109 -8.74 22.78 -0.90
CA ILE A 109 -8.29 21.38 -0.77
C ILE A 109 -6.79 21.38 -0.46
N ILE A 110 -6.44 20.71 0.64
CA ILE A 110 -5.07 20.49 1.10
C ILE A 110 -4.52 19.20 0.49
N ASP A 111 -5.34 18.14 0.55
CA ASP A 111 -4.97 16.83 0.05
C ASP A 111 -6.21 16.04 -0.37
N ILE A 112 -6.06 15.09 -1.30
CA ILE A 112 -7.18 14.29 -1.81
C ILE A 112 -6.75 12.86 -2.11
N ILE A 113 -7.63 11.92 -1.80
CA ILE A 113 -7.58 10.51 -2.20
C ILE A 113 -8.73 10.27 -3.16
N GLY A 114 -8.41 9.85 -4.39
CA GLY A 114 -9.37 9.75 -5.47
C GLY A 114 -9.59 11.09 -6.21
N THR A 115 -10.47 11.10 -7.18
CA THR A 115 -10.81 12.28 -7.99
C THR A 115 -12.29 12.34 -8.31
N LEU A 116 -12.85 13.56 -8.39
CA LEU A 116 -14.19 13.78 -8.91
C LEU A 116 -14.22 13.82 -10.45
N GLU A 117 -13.06 13.94 -11.09
CA GLU A 117 -12.97 13.94 -12.56
C GLU A 117 -13.15 12.51 -13.09
N GLY A 118 -13.92 12.38 -14.15
CA GLY A 118 -14.18 11.08 -14.79
C GLY A 118 -15.35 10.29 -14.19
N GLY A 119 -15.94 10.75 -13.09
CA GLY A 119 -17.07 10.10 -12.44
C GLY A 119 -16.64 8.92 -11.55
N ASP A 120 -17.55 8.00 -11.34
CA ASP A 120 -17.36 6.79 -10.53
C ASP A 120 -16.40 5.82 -11.23
N PRO A 121 -15.26 5.42 -10.60
CA PRO A 121 -14.35 4.43 -11.15
C PRO A 121 -14.89 2.98 -11.05
N GLY A 122 -15.95 2.77 -10.28
CA GLY A 122 -16.65 1.48 -10.12
C GLY A 122 -16.07 0.56 -9.05
N SER A 123 -14.76 0.53 -8.86
CA SER A 123 -14.11 -0.28 -7.81
C SER A 123 -13.14 0.55 -6.99
N GLY A 124 -12.19 1.19 -7.64
CA GLY A 124 -11.18 2.03 -7.00
C GLY A 124 -10.25 2.64 -8.04
N TRP A 125 -9.33 3.47 -7.58
CA TRP A 125 -8.31 4.08 -8.43
C TRP A 125 -7.04 3.25 -8.41
N GLU A 126 -6.32 3.29 -9.53
CA GLU A 126 -4.94 2.81 -9.61
C GLU A 126 -4.03 3.68 -8.75
N VAL A 127 -3.12 3.05 -7.99
CA VAL A 127 -2.07 3.71 -7.20
C VAL A 127 -0.78 2.92 -7.37
N ALA A 128 0.31 3.58 -7.67
CA ALA A 128 1.64 2.96 -7.81
C ALA A 128 1.70 1.81 -8.84
N GLY A 129 0.78 1.78 -9.82
CA GLY A 129 0.66 0.71 -10.80
C GLY A 129 -0.17 -0.48 -10.34
N VAL A 130 -0.76 -0.44 -9.14
CA VAL A 130 -1.70 -1.45 -8.63
C VAL A 130 -3.12 -1.02 -8.98
N GLU A 131 -3.83 -1.83 -9.77
CA GLU A 131 -5.21 -1.57 -10.16
C GLU A 131 -6.14 -1.63 -8.93
N ASN A 132 -7.09 -0.70 -8.86
CA ASN A 132 -8.08 -0.61 -7.77
C ASN A 132 -7.47 -0.49 -6.36
N ALA A 133 -6.28 0.07 -6.21
CA ALA A 133 -5.53 0.08 -4.95
C ALA A 133 -6.18 0.91 -3.82
N THR A 134 -7.19 1.71 -4.10
CA THR A 134 -8.01 2.35 -3.07
C THR A 134 -9.11 1.44 -2.51
N GLN A 135 -9.29 0.23 -3.09
CA GLN A 135 -10.20 -0.80 -2.61
C GLN A 135 -9.41 -2.00 -2.10
N ASN A 136 -9.77 -2.51 -0.93
CA ASN A 136 -9.17 -3.69 -0.31
C ASN A 136 -7.64 -3.59 -0.11
N HIS A 137 -7.14 -2.39 0.17
CA HIS A 137 -5.73 -2.14 0.43
C HIS A 137 -5.54 -1.12 1.55
N VAL A 138 -4.31 -1.02 2.01
CA VAL A 138 -3.85 0.08 2.84
C VAL A 138 -2.85 0.90 2.03
N LEU A 139 -3.05 2.22 2.00
CA LEU A 139 -2.13 3.16 1.38
C LEU A 139 -1.34 3.89 2.47
N VAL A 140 -0.02 3.81 2.42
CA VAL A 140 0.88 4.53 3.33
C VAL A 140 1.66 5.56 2.54
N ARG A 141 1.63 6.82 2.97
CA ARG A 141 2.36 7.92 2.32
C ARG A 141 3.86 7.72 2.47
N LYS A 142 4.61 7.95 1.39
CA LYS A 142 6.08 7.85 1.44
C LYS A 142 6.70 8.92 2.33
N SER A 143 7.77 8.58 3.02
CA SER A 143 8.54 9.47 3.91
C SER A 143 9.06 10.72 3.21
N SER A 144 9.28 10.66 1.90
CA SER A 144 9.74 11.79 1.08
C SER A 144 8.69 12.86 0.83
N VAL A 145 7.40 12.57 1.11
CA VAL A 145 6.30 13.51 0.91
C VAL A 145 6.23 14.48 2.09
N THR A 146 6.23 15.77 1.78
CA THR A 146 6.24 16.85 2.79
C THR A 146 4.99 17.73 2.76
N ALA A 147 4.12 17.54 1.78
CA ALA A 147 2.88 18.31 1.61
C ALA A 147 1.81 17.46 0.92
N GLY A 148 0.54 17.83 1.10
CA GLY A 148 -0.57 17.25 0.36
C GLY A 148 -0.56 17.63 -1.13
N ASN A 149 -1.35 16.92 -1.92
CA ASN A 149 -1.37 17.07 -3.39
C ASN A 149 -2.24 18.24 -3.90
N ALA A 150 -2.80 19.03 -2.99
CA ALA A 150 -3.63 20.22 -3.29
C ALA A 150 -4.79 19.93 -4.27
N GLY A 151 -5.40 18.76 -4.17
CA GLY A 151 -6.51 18.31 -5.01
C GLY A 151 -6.08 17.63 -6.32
N ASN A 152 -4.79 17.42 -6.55
CA ASN A 152 -4.29 16.76 -7.76
C ASN A 152 -3.94 15.30 -7.48
N TRP A 153 -4.94 14.43 -7.52
CA TRP A 153 -4.79 13.01 -7.28
C TRP A 153 -3.80 12.32 -8.24
N ALA A 154 -3.85 12.67 -9.53
CA ALA A 154 -3.01 12.04 -10.54
C ALA A 154 -1.50 12.21 -10.27
N ASN A 155 -1.09 13.32 -9.64
CA ASN A 155 0.30 13.53 -9.25
C ASN A 155 0.70 12.67 -8.03
N SER A 156 -0.26 12.35 -7.18
CA SER A 156 -0.05 11.61 -5.94
C SER A 156 -0.13 10.10 -6.15
N SER A 157 -1.14 9.62 -6.91
CA SER A 157 -1.34 8.19 -7.14
C SER A 157 -0.19 7.53 -7.90
N GLY A 158 0.33 8.20 -8.91
CA GLY A 158 1.36 7.64 -9.80
C GLY A 158 0.84 6.43 -10.59
N THR A 159 1.65 5.97 -11.52
CA THR A 159 1.39 4.78 -12.36
C THR A 159 2.42 3.67 -12.15
N THR A 160 3.40 3.91 -11.30
CA THR A 160 4.43 2.95 -10.89
C THR A 160 4.79 3.20 -9.42
N ALA A 161 5.39 2.22 -8.76
CA ALA A 161 5.88 2.38 -7.40
C ALA A 161 6.85 3.57 -7.27
N ASP A 162 7.68 3.83 -8.27
CA ASP A 162 8.68 4.90 -8.22
C ASP A 162 8.07 6.30 -8.27
N ASN A 163 7.05 6.51 -9.11
CA ASN A 163 6.45 7.83 -9.33
C ASN A 163 5.21 8.11 -8.48
N SER A 164 4.77 7.15 -7.66
CA SER A 164 3.69 7.33 -6.69
C SER A 164 4.24 7.96 -5.40
N GLU A 165 3.39 8.74 -4.72
CA GLU A 165 3.63 9.20 -3.35
C GLU A 165 3.20 8.18 -2.30
N TRP A 166 2.71 7.02 -2.70
CA TRP A 166 2.15 6.00 -1.83
C TRP A 166 2.86 4.67 -1.96
N HIS A 167 2.94 3.95 -0.85
CA HIS A 167 3.10 2.50 -0.80
C HIS A 167 1.71 1.87 -0.76
N VAL A 168 1.50 0.83 -1.56
CA VAL A 168 0.27 0.03 -1.55
C VAL A 168 0.56 -1.25 -0.80
N LEU A 169 -0.17 -1.49 0.28
CA LEU A 169 -0.04 -2.68 1.12
C LEU A 169 -1.27 -3.56 0.97
N GLU A 170 -1.10 -4.83 1.31
CA GLU A 170 -2.21 -5.77 1.43
C GLU A 170 -3.28 -5.24 2.40
N HIS A 171 -4.53 -5.61 2.18
CA HIS A 171 -5.64 -5.28 3.06
C HIS A 171 -5.38 -5.76 4.50
N ASN A 172 -6.00 -5.09 5.46
CA ASN A 172 -5.86 -5.39 6.89
C ASN A 172 -4.41 -5.32 7.43
N ASN A 173 -3.55 -4.53 6.78
CA ASN A 173 -2.20 -4.25 7.25
C ASN A 173 -2.12 -2.81 7.80
N TRP A 174 -2.33 -2.64 9.09
CA TRP A 174 -2.24 -1.35 9.81
C TRP A 174 -1.00 -1.26 10.71
N SER A 175 0.09 -1.92 10.30
CA SER A 175 1.35 -1.91 11.05
C SER A 175 2.03 -0.54 11.12
N TYR A 176 1.64 0.38 10.24
CA TYR A 176 2.21 1.72 10.15
C TYR A 176 1.32 2.81 10.77
N LEU A 177 0.08 2.46 11.13
CA LEU A 177 -0.89 3.38 11.70
C LEU A 177 -0.39 3.94 13.05
N GLY A 178 -0.58 5.23 13.25
CA GLY A 178 -0.28 5.94 14.50
C GLY A 178 1.00 6.75 14.47
N SER A 179 1.70 6.84 13.34
CA SER A 179 2.86 7.71 13.17
C SER A 179 3.21 7.94 11.70
N HIS A 180 3.97 9.00 11.42
CA HIS A 180 4.54 9.30 10.11
C HIS A 180 5.75 10.23 10.31
N PRO A 181 6.81 10.20 9.48
CA PRO A 181 7.02 9.32 8.31
C PRO A 181 7.54 7.91 8.67
N HIS A 182 7.31 6.98 7.76
CA HIS A 182 7.89 5.65 7.82
C HIS A 182 8.95 5.48 6.73
N GLU A 183 10.15 5.10 7.13
CA GLU A 183 11.13 4.55 6.19
C GLU A 183 10.71 3.10 5.90
N MET A 184 9.83 2.96 4.95
CA MET A 184 9.56 1.67 4.37
C MET A 184 10.70 1.42 3.39
N SER A 185 11.71 0.67 3.81
CA SER A 185 12.54 0.01 2.82
C SER A 185 11.59 -0.81 1.95
N ALA A 186 11.70 -0.72 0.63
CA ALA A 186 11.22 -1.79 -0.21
C ALA A 186 11.68 -3.08 0.50
N ALA A 187 10.78 -3.97 0.87
CA ALA A 187 11.20 -5.21 1.49
C ALA A 187 12.23 -5.78 0.52
N ASP A 188 13.41 -6.14 1.03
CA ASP A 188 14.48 -6.59 0.15
C ASP A 188 13.93 -7.76 -0.67
N PRO A 189 14.05 -7.73 -1.99
CA PRO A 189 13.60 -8.83 -2.83
C PRO A 189 14.13 -10.15 -2.29
N SER A 190 13.28 -11.14 -2.13
CA SER A 190 13.69 -12.39 -1.56
C SER A 190 13.17 -13.59 -2.35
N ILE A 191 13.95 -14.68 -2.35
CA ILE A 191 13.56 -15.96 -2.92
C ILE A 191 13.92 -17.07 -1.95
N VAL A 192 12.96 -17.95 -1.67
CA VAL A 192 13.12 -19.06 -0.73
C VAL A 192 12.64 -20.35 -1.38
N ILE A 193 13.47 -21.40 -1.35
CA ILE A 193 13.05 -22.73 -1.79
C ILE A 193 12.05 -23.29 -0.76
N SER A 194 10.86 -23.66 -1.22
CA SER A 194 9.82 -24.27 -0.42
C SER A 194 9.79 -25.80 -0.51
N SER A 195 10.26 -26.35 -1.63
CA SER A 195 10.39 -27.81 -1.85
C SER A 195 11.44 -28.10 -2.93
N PRO A 196 12.25 -29.17 -2.79
CA PRO A 196 12.38 -30.04 -1.61
C PRO A 196 13.04 -29.34 -0.43
N GLU A 197 12.80 -29.80 0.79
CA GLU A 197 13.51 -29.30 1.98
C GLU A 197 15.01 -29.64 1.91
N ASP A 198 15.84 -28.73 2.44
CA ASP A 198 17.29 -28.96 2.51
C ASP A 198 17.63 -30.25 3.27
N GLY A 199 18.56 -31.03 2.71
CA GLY A 199 18.97 -32.34 3.25
C GLY A 199 17.95 -33.48 3.05
N SER A 200 16.86 -33.26 2.31
CA SER A 200 15.87 -34.30 2.03
C SER A 200 16.43 -35.36 1.08
N THR A 201 15.98 -36.62 1.25
CA THR A 201 16.32 -37.75 0.35
C THR A 201 15.15 -38.01 -0.60
N LEU A 202 15.39 -37.92 -1.89
CA LEU A 202 14.40 -38.16 -2.93
C LEU A 202 14.65 -39.53 -3.59
N LEU A 203 13.56 -40.18 -4.01
CA LEU A 203 13.62 -41.50 -4.64
C LEU A 203 13.58 -41.45 -6.18
N SER A 204 13.60 -40.24 -6.75
CA SER A 204 13.54 -39.99 -8.18
C SER A 204 14.68 -39.07 -8.61
N GLY A 205 15.28 -39.34 -9.75
CA GLY A 205 16.19 -38.37 -10.42
C GLY A 205 15.47 -37.22 -11.11
N ASP A 206 14.13 -37.20 -11.12
CA ASP A 206 13.34 -36.09 -11.59
C ASP A 206 12.79 -35.33 -10.39
N VAL A 207 13.14 -34.05 -10.27
CA VAL A 207 12.84 -33.18 -9.12
C VAL A 207 12.24 -31.87 -9.61
N ASN A 208 11.12 -31.47 -9.00
CA ASN A 208 10.58 -30.13 -9.15
C ASN A 208 11.02 -29.31 -7.95
N VAL A 209 11.72 -28.21 -8.20
CA VAL A 209 12.07 -27.23 -7.17
C VAL A 209 11.00 -26.15 -7.13
N GLU A 210 10.26 -26.09 -6.04
CA GLU A 210 9.28 -25.06 -5.75
C GLU A 210 9.92 -23.96 -4.91
N PHE A 211 9.57 -22.72 -5.15
CA PHE A 211 10.11 -21.57 -4.44
C PHE A 211 9.06 -20.44 -4.34
N LEU A 212 9.23 -19.59 -3.37
CA LEU A 212 8.44 -18.38 -3.17
C LEU A 212 9.33 -17.17 -3.44
N VAL A 213 8.84 -16.26 -4.28
CA VAL A 213 9.44 -14.93 -4.53
C VAL A 213 8.57 -13.89 -3.83
N THR A 214 9.21 -12.97 -3.12
CA THR A 214 8.54 -11.87 -2.41
C THR A 214 9.18 -10.55 -2.84
N ASP A 215 8.35 -9.54 -3.06
CA ASP A 215 8.75 -8.17 -3.41
C ASP A 215 9.65 -8.06 -4.66
N PHE A 216 9.35 -8.89 -5.69
CA PHE A 216 10.09 -8.92 -6.95
C PHE A 216 9.23 -9.49 -8.09
N ILE A 217 9.07 -8.71 -9.15
CA ILE A 217 8.32 -9.12 -10.35
C ILE A 217 9.25 -9.84 -11.31
N VAL A 218 9.16 -11.18 -11.31
CA VAL A 218 9.97 -12.05 -12.20
C VAL A 218 9.47 -11.97 -13.63
N GLY A 219 10.37 -11.73 -14.58
CA GLY A 219 10.03 -11.77 -16.00
C GLY A 219 11.07 -11.17 -16.91
N THR A 220 10.65 -10.83 -18.14
CA THR A 220 11.46 -10.15 -19.16
C THR A 220 10.68 -8.99 -19.73
N GLY A 221 11.24 -7.79 -19.72
CA GLY A 221 10.66 -6.62 -20.35
C GLY A 221 10.24 -5.51 -19.41
N GLU A 222 9.50 -4.55 -19.94
CA GLU A 222 9.04 -3.39 -19.20
C GLU A 222 8.05 -3.81 -18.11
N GLY A 223 8.23 -3.28 -16.89
CA GLY A 223 7.39 -3.60 -15.73
C GLY A 223 7.84 -4.83 -14.95
N THR A 224 9.00 -5.45 -15.25
CA THR A 224 9.59 -6.51 -14.46
C THR A 224 10.87 -6.04 -13.77
N ASP A 225 11.12 -6.53 -12.54
CA ASP A 225 12.31 -6.16 -11.78
C ASP A 225 13.54 -6.93 -12.24
N GLY A 226 13.35 -8.14 -12.79
CA GLY A 226 14.41 -8.99 -13.29
C GLY A 226 14.00 -10.45 -13.39
N HIS A 227 14.93 -11.37 -13.14
CA HIS A 227 14.70 -12.79 -13.29
C HIS A 227 15.46 -13.61 -12.25
N ILE A 228 15.28 -14.92 -12.32
CA ILE A 228 15.89 -15.88 -11.40
C ILE A 228 17.11 -16.49 -12.06
N HIS A 229 18.23 -16.61 -11.33
CA HIS A 229 19.33 -17.48 -11.66
C HIS A 229 19.35 -18.68 -10.71
N TYR A 230 19.50 -19.88 -11.25
CA TYR A 230 19.78 -21.06 -10.44
C TYR A 230 21.06 -21.77 -10.87
N VAL A 231 21.68 -22.47 -9.96
CA VAL A 231 22.91 -23.22 -10.17
C VAL A 231 22.71 -24.62 -9.60
N LEU A 232 22.94 -25.66 -10.40
CA LEU A 232 22.96 -27.05 -9.98
C LEU A 232 24.42 -27.53 -9.90
N ASP A 233 24.81 -28.13 -8.79
CA ASP A 233 26.13 -28.74 -8.54
C ASP A 233 27.33 -27.84 -8.86
N GLY A 234 27.19 -26.55 -8.61
CA GLY A 234 28.24 -25.57 -8.89
C GLY A 234 28.54 -25.34 -10.38
N GLY A 235 27.62 -25.74 -11.24
CA GLY A 235 27.69 -25.48 -12.70
C GLY A 235 27.47 -24.00 -13.06
N ASP A 236 27.28 -23.74 -14.34
CA ASP A 236 26.97 -22.39 -14.82
C ASP A 236 25.55 -21.96 -14.42
N PRO A 237 25.31 -20.68 -14.12
CA PRO A 237 23.98 -20.17 -13.84
C PRO A 237 23.02 -20.35 -15.01
N VAL A 238 21.83 -20.85 -14.73
CA VAL A 238 20.71 -20.98 -15.67
C VAL A 238 19.66 -19.92 -15.34
N MET A 239 19.18 -19.21 -16.36
CA MET A 239 18.16 -18.16 -16.21
C MET A 239 16.77 -18.79 -16.21
N HIS A 240 15.90 -18.31 -15.32
CA HIS A 240 14.51 -18.69 -15.23
C HIS A 240 13.65 -17.42 -15.10
N TYR A 241 12.63 -17.29 -15.96
CA TYR A 241 11.90 -16.03 -16.18
C TYR A 241 10.44 -16.10 -15.72
N SER A 242 10.10 -17.08 -14.91
CA SER A 242 8.76 -17.20 -14.33
C SER A 242 8.84 -17.62 -12.86
N THR A 243 7.70 -17.59 -12.18
CA THR A 243 7.56 -18.16 -10.83
C THR A 243 7.09 -19.62 -10.84
N ASP A 244 7.05 -20.25 -12.01
CA ASP A 244 6.76 -21.68 -12.14
C ASP A 244 7.88 -22.53 -11.53
N PRO A 245 7.58 -23.72 -11.00
CA PRO A 245 8.59 -24.64 -10.47
C PRO A 245 9.67 -25.00 -11.50
N ILE A 246 10.93 -25.07 -11.05
CA ILE A 246 12.06 -25.49 -11.88
C ILE A 246 12.12 -27.02 -11.92
N SER A 247 11.93 -27.60 -13.09
CA SER A 247 11.98 -29.05 -13.30
C SER A 247 13.39 -29.50 -13.64
N LEU A 248 14.02 -30.27 -12.77
CA LEU A 248 15.29 -30.96 -13.01
C LEU A 248 14.99 -32.42 -13.36
N THR A 249 15.61 -32.94 -14.42
CA THR A 249 15.35 -34.31 -14.88
C THR A 249 16.62 -35.09 -15.04
N GLY A 250 16.57 -36.39 -14.68
CA GLY A 250 17.66 -37.30 -14.91
C GLY A 250 18.89 -37.07 -14.02
N LEU A 251 18.70 -36.52 -12.81
CA LEU A 251 19.78 -36.42 -11.82
C LEU A 251 20.32 -37.81 -11.48
N ALA A 252 21.64 -37.91 -11.34
CA ALA A 252 22.30 -39.16 -10.96
C ALA A 252 22.00 -39.51 -9.48
N GLU A 253 22.35 -40.73 -9.07
CA GLU A 253 22.35 -41.05 -7.63
C GLU A 253 23.51 -40.31 -6.95
N GLY A 254 23.26 -39.70 -5.81
CA GLY A 254 24.26 -39.01 -4.98
C GLY A 254 23.72 -37.71 -4.42
N ASP A 255 24.62 -36.96 -3.82
CA ASP A 255 24.31 -35.63 -3.27
C ASP A 255 24.33 -34.60 -4.37
N HIS A 256 23.31 -33.75 -4.43
CA HIS A 256 23.19 -32.63 -5.34
C HIS A 256 23.03 -31.31 -4.56
N THR A 257 23.58 -30.23 -5.09
CA THR A 257 23.42 -28.89 -4.55
C THR A 257 22.63 -28.03 -5.54
N PHE A 258 21.63 -27.32 -5.03
CA PHE A 258 20.85 -26.39 -5.81
C PHE A 258 20.83 -25.03 -5.12
N ALA A 259 21.28 -24.00 -5.83
CA ALA A 259 21.25 -22.62 -5.35
C ALA A 259 20.36 -21.78 -6.28
N ILE A 260 19.61 -20.87 -5.70
CA ILE A 260 18.70 -19.94 -6.44
C ILE A 260 18.90 -18.52 -5.93
N ARG A 261 18.77 -17.54 -6.81
CA ARG A 261 18.89 -16.12 -6.47
C ARG A 261 18.11 -15.24 -7.44
N LEU A 262 17.76 -14.05 -6.98
CA LEU A 262 17.21 -12.98 -7.82
C LEU A 262 18.34 -12.16 -8.42
N VAL A 263 18.15 -11.73 -9.65
CA VAL A 263 19.04 -10.78 -10.35
C VAL A 263 18.20 -9.72 -11.06
N ASP A 264 18.70 -8.50 -11.09
CA ASP A 264 18.05 -7.42 -11.83
C ASP A 264 18.15 -7.61 -13.36
N ASN A 265 17.54 -6.72 -14.13
CA ASN A 265 17.59 -6.74 -15.60
C ASN A 265 19.01 -6.51 -16.17
N ASN A 266 20.00 -6.14 -15.35
CA ASN A 266 21.40 -6.00 -15.70
C ASN A 266 22.25 -7.18 -15.19
N HIS A 267 21.63 -8.24 -14.66
CA HIS A 267 22.27 -9.42 -14.04
C HIS A 267 23.09 -9.10 -12.78
N VAL A 268 22.71 -8.05 -12.04
CA VAL A 268 23.27 -7.77 -10.71
C VAL A 268 22.50 -8.58 -9.67
N ASP A 269 23.22 -9.27 -8.78
CA ASP A 269 22.64 -10.03 -7.66
C ASP A 269 21.96 -9.07 -6.66
N LEU A 270 20.80 -9.46 -6.17
CA LEU A 270 19.99 -8.73 -5.19
C LEU A 270 20.03 -9.41 -3.82
#